data_4d73caa505bf49fe6f05fad3211ba140
#
_entry.id   4d73caa505bf49fe6f05fad3211ba140
#
_cell.length_a   1.000
_cell.length_b   1.000
_cell.length_c   1.000
_cell.angle_alpha   90.00
_cell.angle_beta   90.00
_cell.angle_gamma   90.00
#
_symmetry.space_group_name_H-M   'P 1'
#
loop_
_entity.id
_entity.type
_entity.pdbx_description
1 polymer ?
#
loop_
_entity_poly.entity_id
_entity_poly.type
_entity_poly.pdbx_seq_one_letter_code
_entity_poly.pdbx_strand_id
1 'polypeptide(L)'
;LSGGQQQRAAIARALAVDPEVMLFDEPTSALDPELVGEVLGLMRELAEEGRTMLVVTHEMSFARDVSNKVMFLHQGRVEEEGNPKEIFAHPKSERFKQFISSIY
;
A
#
# COMPACT_ATOMS: atom_id res chain seq x y z
N LEU A 1 17.15 15.02 8.47
CA LEU A 1 16.85 13.72 7.87
C LEU A 1 16.06 13.90 6.58
N SER A 2 16.30 13.04 5.59
CA SER A 2 15.50 12.99 4.38
C SER A 2 14.09 12.46 4.71
N GLY A 3 13.13 12.68 3.78
CA GLY A 3 11.79 12.16 3.94
C GLY A 3 11.75 10.63 4.07
N GLY A 4 12.58 9.93 3.28
CA GLY A 4 12.68 8.48 3.36
C GLY A 4 13.27 8.01 4.68
N GLN A 5 14.27 8.70 5.20
CA GLN A 5 14.85 8.38 6.51
C GLN A 5 13.84 8.64 7.62
N GLN A 6 13.06 9.69 7.53
CA GLN A 6 12.00 9.98 8.49
C GLN A 6 10.94 8.89 8.50
N GLN A 7 10.52 8.41 7.32
CA GLN A 7 9.56 7.32 7.21
C GLN A 7 10.12 6.02 7.77
N ARG A 8 11.36 5.69 7.46
CA ARG A 8 12.00 4.47 8.02
C ARG A 8 12.12 4.56 9.53
N ALA A 9 12.46 5.72 10.07
CA ALA A 9 12.53 5.93 11.51
C ALA A 9 11.16 5.78 12.17
N ALA A 10 10.10 6.30 11.53
CA ALA A 10 8.74 6.16 12.03
C ALA A 10 8.30 4.69 12.04
N ILE A 11 8.63 3.94 11.00
CA ILE A 11 8.32 2.50 10.91
C ILE A 11 9.07 1.74 12.00
N ALA A 12 10.36 2.04 12.19
CA ALA A 12 11.17 1.40 13.22
C ALA A 12 10.61 1.65 14.61
N ARG A 13 10.14 2.88 14.87
CA ARG A 13 9.49 3.22 16.14
C ARG A 13 8.20 2.45 16.36
N ALA A 14 7.39 2.31 15.32
CA ALA A 14 6.16 1.54 15.41
C ALA A 14 6.45 0.07 15.68
N LEU A 15 7.49 -0.48 15.07
CA LEU A 15 7.89 -1.88 15.27
C LEU A 15 8.43 -2.14 16.68
N ALA A 16 9.00 -1.13 17.33
CA ALA A 16 9.60 -1.28 18.67
C ALA A 16 8.60 -1.73 19.74
N VAL A 17 7.31 -1.47 19.53
CA VAL A 17 6.25 -1.90 20.46
C VAL A 17 5.65 -3.26 20.06
N ASP A 18 6.18 -3.90 19.02
CA ASP A 18 5.73 -5.19 18.51
C ASP A 18 4.21 -5.24 18.29
N PRO A 19 3.67 -4.40 17.37
CA PRO A 19 2.22 -4.27 17.20
C PRO A 19 1.63 -5.51 16.53
N GLU A 20 0.36 -5.80 16.83
CA GLU A 20 -0.39 -6.85 16.14
C GLU A 20 -0.82 -6.41 14.74
N VAL A 21 -1.11 -5.11 14.57
CA VAL A 21 -1.51 -4.53 13.28
C VAL A 21 -0.75 -3.25 13.06
N MET A 22 -0.21 -3.08 11.85
CA MET A 22 0.45 -1.84 11.45
C MET A 22 -0.41 -1.11 10.43
N LEU A 23 -0.57 0.19 10.61
CA LEU A 23 -1.34 1.04 9.70
C LEU A 23 -0.39 1.97 8.94
N PHE A 24 -0.51 1.99 7.63
CA PHE A 24 0.26 2.87 6.75
C PHE A 24 -0.73 3.73 5.96
N ASP A 25 -0.67 5.04 6.14
CA ASP A 25 -1.55 5.96 5.42
C ASP A 25 -0.73 6.76 4.42
N GLU A 26 -0.77 6.34 3.16
CA GLU A 26 -0.04 6.93 2.04
C GLU A 26 1.44 7.19 2.38
N PRO A 27 2.19 6.14 2.74
CA PRO A 27 3.55 6.32 3.29
C PRO A 27 4.56 6.89 2.30
N THR A 28 4.25 6.89 1.00
CA THR A 28 5.17 7.38 -0.04
C THR A 28 4.70 8.65 -0.71
N SER A 29 3.54 9.20 -0.33
CA SER A 29 2.90 10.31 -1.07
C SER A 29 3.73 11.60 -1.12
N ALA A 30 4.55 11.85 -0.10
CA ALA A 30 5.36 13.06 0.00
C ALA A 30 6.84 12.84 -0.27
N LEU A 31 7.20 11.68 -0.83
CA LEU A 31 8.59 11.30 -1.05
C LEU A 31 9.01 11.48 -2.52
N ASP A 32 10.29 11.76 -2.72
CA ASP A 32 10.90 11.72 -4.05
C ASP A 32 10.84 10.28 -4.60
N PRO A 33 10.74 10.11 -5.94
CA PRO A 33 10.67 8.76 -6.53
C PRO A 33 11.78 7.81 -6.09
N GLU A 34 12.98 8.33 -5.86
CA GLU A 34 14.12 7.51 -5.41
C GLU A 34 13.88 6.91 -4.02
N LEU A 35 13.19 7.64 -3.15
CA LEU A 35 12.92 7.21 -1.78
C LEU A 35 11.70 6.31 -1.69
N VAL A 36 10.79 6.40 -2.64
CA VAL A 36 9.58 5.58 -2.69
C VAL A 36 9.96 4.09 -2.69
N GLY A 37 10.92 3.71 -3.54
CA GLY A 37 11.36 2.32 -3.63
C GLY A 37 11.92 1.78 -2.33
N GLU A 38 12.66 2.61 -1.59
CA GLU A 38 13.23 2.20 -0.30
C GLU A 38 12.15 1.91 0.73
N VAL A 39 11.14 2.79 0.83
CA VAL A 39 10.05 2.63 1.79
C VAL A 39 9.17 1.43 1.41
N LEU A 40 8.83 1.29 0.14
CA LEU A 40 8.04 0.14 -0.33
C LEU A 40 8.80 -1.17 -0.12
N GLY A 41 10.12 -1.17 -0.33
CA GLY A 41 10.96 -2.35 -0.08
C GLY A 41 10.91 -2.79 1.38
N LEU A 42 10.97 -1.83 2.31
CA LEU A 42 10.86 -2.12 3.73
C LEU A 42 9.48 -2.69 4.08
N MET A 43 8.43 -2.10 3.53
CA MET A 43 7.06 -2.58 3.75
C MET A 43 6.87 -3.99 3.18
N ARG A 44 7.49 -4.29 2.04
CA ARG A 44 7.47 -5.63 1.44
C ARG A 44 8.13 -6.65 2.36
N GLU A 45 9.27 -6.30 2.94
CA GLU A 45 9.96 -7.16 3.90
C GLU A 45 9.08 -7.45 5.13
N LEU A 46 8.38 -6.44 5.64
CA LEU A 46 7.47 -6.62 6.77
C LEU A 46 6.31 -7.57 6.42
N ALA A 47 5.79 -7.46 5.21
CA ALA A 47 4.74 -8.35 4.73
C ALA A 47 5.24 -9.79 4.63
N GLU A 48 6.47 -9.97 4.14
CA GLU A 48 7.09 -11.30 4.04
C GLU A 48 7.33 -11.93 5.41
N GLU A 49 7.54 -11.13 6.44
CA GLU A 49 7.63 -11.61 7.83
C GLU A 49 6.30 -12.08 8.39
N GLY A 50 5.21 -11.86 7.67
CA GLY A 50 3.87 -12.25 8.13
C GLY A 50 3.17 -11.23 8.97
N ARG A 51 3.62 -9.98 8.97
CA ARG A 51 2.99 -8.91 9.74
C ARG A 51 1.62 -8.53 9.15
N THR A 52 0.66 -8.29 10.01
CA THR A 52 -0.65 -7.80 9.60
C THR A 52 -0.58 -6.31 9.36
N MET A 53 -0.89 -5.91 8.12
CA MET A 53 -0.75 -4.54 7.69
C MET A 53 -2.00 -4.06 6.97
N LEU A 54 -2.42 -2.84 7.28
CA LEU A 54 -3.44 -2.14 6.53
C LEU A 54 -2.77 -0.93 5.86
N VAL A 55 -2.78 -0.90 4.53
CA VAL A 55 -2.04 0.11 3.77
C VAL A 55 -3.00 0.89 2.88
N VAL A 56 -3.01 2.21 3.04
CA VAL A 56 -3.71 3.12 2.14
C VAL A 56 -2.65 3.67 1.19
N THR A 57 -2.79 3.42 -0.11
CA THR A 57 -1.76 3.77 -1.07
C THR A 57 -2.31 3.95 -2.48
N HIS A 58 -1.63 4.76 -3.28
CA HIS A 58 -1.82 4.86 -4.73
C HIS A 58 -0.77 4.05 -5.51
N GLU A 59 0.11 3.36 -4.81
CA GLU A 59 1.14 2.53 -5.42
C GLU A 59 0.53 1.19 -5.84
N MET A 60 -0.02 1.16 -7.05
CA MET A 60 -0.83 0.03 -7.50
C MET A 60 -0.01 -1.24 -7.73
N SER A 61 1.22 -1.13 -8.21
CA SER A 61 2.09 -2.30 -8.36
C SER A 61 2.38 -2.95 -7.01
N PHE A 62 2.64 -2.14 -5.99
CA PHE A 62 2.83 -2.63 -4.63
C PHE A 62 1.57 -3.33 -4.11
N ALA A 63 0.41 -2.69 -4.27
CA ALA A 63 -0.86 -3.26 -3.83
C ALA A 63 -1.13 -4.60 -4.50
N ARG A 64 -0.91 -4.68 -5.82
CA ARG A 64 -1.12 -5.91 -6.58
C ARG A 64 -0.19 -7.03 -6.14
N ASP A 65 1.10 -6.72 -5.96
CA ASP A 65 2.13 -7.74 -5.78
C ASP A 65 2.32 -8.18 -4.33
N VAL A 66 2.00 -7.32 -3.37
CA VAL A 66 2.31 -7.57 -1.95
C VAL A 66 1.07 -7.91 -1.12
N SER A 67 -0.08 -7.32 -1.44
CA SER A 67 -1.28 -7.53 -0.63
C SER A 67 -1.94 -8.89 -0.91
N ASN A 68 -2.73 -9.34 0.07
CA ASN A 68 -3.58 -10.52 -0.11
C ASN A 68 -5.05 -10.14 -0.23
N LYS A 69 -5.39 -8.88 0.00
CA LYS A 69 -6.73 -8.35 -0.24
C LYS A 69 -6.61 -6.86 -0.56
N VAL A 70 -7.30 -6.44 -1.61
CA VAL A 70 -7.36 -5.05 -2.02
C VAL A 70 -8.80 -4.56 -1.92
N MET A 71 -8.95 -3.34 -1.43
CA MET A 71 -10.26 -2.66 -1.34
C MET A 71 -10.13 -1.33 -2.06
N PHE A 72 -10.96 -1.12 -3.08
CA PHE A 72 -11.01 0.16 -3.77
C PHE A 72 -12.12 1.01 -3.14
N LEU A 73 -11.74 2.16 -2.58
CA LEU A 73 -12.67 3.05 -1.90
C LEU A 73 -13.07 4.20 -2.80
N HIS A 74 -14.36 4.54 -2.76
CA HIS A 74 -14.90 5.68 -3.50
C HIS A 74 -16.05 6.30 -2.69
N GLN A 75 -15.96 7.59 -2.43
CA GLN A 75 -16.98 8.35 -1.69
C GLN A 75 -17.34 7.69 -0.35
N GLY A 76 -16.33 7.25 0.39
CA GLY A 76 -16.52 6.66 1.71
C GLY A 76 -17.06 5.24 1.72
N ARG A 77 -17.12 4.59 0.56
CA ARG A 77 -17.64 3.22 0.44
C ARG A 77 -16.63 2.32 -0.22
N VAL A 78 -16.74 1.03 0.07
CA VAL A 78 -15.97 0.00 -0.64
C VAL A 78 -16.66 -0.24 -1.99
N GLU A 79 -16.02 0.22 -3.06
CA GLU A 79 -16.57 0.09 -4.42
C GLU A 79 -16.31 -1.30 -4.98
N GLU A 80 -15.13 -1.83 -4.71
CA GLU A 80 -14.75 -3.18 -5.14
C GLU A 80 -13.71 -3.72 -4.17
N GLU A 81 -13.75 -5.04 -3.90
CA GLU A 81 -12.75 -5.68 -3.07
C GLU A 81 -12.52 -7.11 -3.53
N GLY A 82 -11.35 -7.64 -3.22
CA GLY A 82 -11.04 -9.02 -3.54
C GLY A 82 -9.56 -9.32 -3.61
N ASN A 83 -9.24 -10.48 -4.17
CA ASN A 83 -7.86 -10.89 -4.40
C ASN A 83 -7.22 -9.96 -5.43
N PRO A 84 -6.03 -9.41 -5.15
CA PRO A 84 -5.40 -8.43 -6.03
C PRO A 84 -5.21 -8.94 -7.46
N LYS A 85 -4.81 -10.19 -7.64
CA LYS A 85 -4.59 -10.72 -8.98
C LYS A 85 -5.87 -10.76 -9.80
N GLU A 86 -6.99 -11.05 -9.15
CA GLU A 86 -8.29 -11.09 -9.82
C GLU A 86 -8.83 -9.70 -10.12
N ILE A 87 -8.83 -8.80 -9.12
CA ILE A 87 -9.48 -7.51 -9.34
C ILE A 87 -8.67 -6.59 -10.26
N PHE A 88 -7.34 -6.74 -10.30
CA PHE A 88 -6.53 -5.97 -11.23
C PHE A 88 -6.61 -6.53 -12.66
N ALA A 89 -6.74 -7.84 -12.81
CA ALA A 89 -6.87 -8.47 -14.13
C ALA A 89 -8.29 -8.34 -14.70
N HIS A 90 -9.30 -8.43 -13.84
CA HIS A 90 -10.70 -8.44 -14.23
C HIS A 90 -11.54 -7.52 -13.33
N PRO A 91 -11.28 -6.19 -13.37
CA PRO A 91 -12.05 -5.26 -12.54
C PRO A 91 -13.51 -5.22 -12.97
N LYS A 92 -14.42 -5.20 -12.00
CA LYS A 92 -15.86 -5.19 -12.25
C LYS A 92 -16.42 -3.78 -12.25
N SER A 93 -15.94 -2.93 -11.34
CA SER A 93 -16.38 -1.56 -11.20
C SER A 93 -15.86 -0.68 -12.33
N GLU A 94 -16.72 0.10 -12.97
CA GLU A 94 -16.29 1.06 -14.00
C GLU A 94 -15.34 2.10 -13.43
N ARG A 95 -15.57 2.54 -12.19
CA ARG A 95 -14.70 3.52 -11.53
C ARG A 95 -13.32 2.93 -11.27
N PHE A 96 -13.26 1.69 -10.87
CA PHE A 96 -11.97 1.01 -10.65
C PHE A 96 -11.23 0.81 -11.97
N LYS A 97 -11.94 0.46 -13.04
CA LYS A 97 -11.36 0.37 -14.38
C LYS A 97 -10.74 1.69 -14.80
N GLN A 98 -11.46 2.80 -14.61
CA GLN A 98 -10.98 4.13 -14.93
C GLN A 98 -9.76 4.51 -14.09
N PHE A 99 -9.80 4.20 -12.80
CA PHE A 99 -8.71 4.46 -11.88
C PHE A 99 -7.44 3.72 -12.31
N ILE A 100 -7.54 2.43 -12.63
CA ILE A 100 -6.41 1.62 -13.10
C ILE A 100 -5.88 2.18 -14.40
N SER A 101 -6.74 2.54 -15.35
CA SER A 101 -6.34 3.07 -16.64
C SER A 101 -5.57 4.37 -16.54
N SER A 102 -5.88 5.20 -15.55
CA SER A 102 -5.20 6.47 -15.36
C SER A 102 -3.80 6.33 -14.76
N ILE A 103 -3.51 5.18 -14.15
CA ILE A 103 -2.22 4.92 -13.50
C ILE A 103 -1.28 4.10 -14.37
N TYR A 104 -1.84 3.16 -15.13
CA TYR A 104 -1.04 2.28 -16.02
C TYR A 104 -0.99 2.77 -17.45
#